data_52da5c75a6dc2bb1d5b97deaf73ca345
#
_entry.id   52da5c75a6dc2bb1d5b97deaf73ca345
#
_cell.length_a   1.000
_cell.length_b   1.000
_cell.length_c   1.000
_cell.angle_alpha   90.00
_cell.angle_beta   90.00
_cell.angle_gamma   90.00
#
_symmetry.space_group_name_H-M   'P 1'
#
loop_
_entity.id
_entity.type
_entity.pdbx_description
1 polymer ?
#
loop_
_entity_poly.entity_id
_entity_poly.type
_entity_poly.pdbx_seq_one_letter_code
_entity_poly.pdbx_strand_id
1 'polypeptide(L)'
;IVNVPVYGARFTLAVAQHKLIEHGLLGEAELHLVEPGDFVETGPFEIEFIGAAHSTIDCLALAIRTPVGIIVHLTDVKLDEEPVIGEPTDLARLRQYGDRGVLALLADSTNVERSGRTPSERAVLPALEEIFEQAPGRLIFSCFASSLHRIQLIMDLAYEYDCRLALVGSTMTRMVETAMAERYLDVPPGLLISPHDVARLPRERVAMLVTGCQGEPMAALARMATGSYKQLRIEPEDTVVLSARIIPGNERAISRLMDHIYRRGARVVDETTKRVHV
;
A
#
# COMPACT_ATOMS: atom_id res chain seq x y z
N ILE A 1 -12.05 -21.61 15.61
CA ILE A 1 -11.31 -20.34 15.80
C ILE A 1 -10.68 -20.40 17.18
N VAL A 2 -9.39 -20.18 17.27
CA VAL A 2 -8.67 -20.09 18.53
C VAL A 2 -8.73 -18.62 18.97
N ASN A 3 -9.33 -18.35 20.14
CA ASN A 3 -9.36 -17.01 20.71
C ASN A 3 -8.09 -16.84 21.56
N VAL A 4 -7.17 -16.04 21.08
CA VAL A 4 -5.90 -15.71 21.74
C VAL A 4 -5.65 -14.21 21.69
N PRO A 5 -4.88 -13.63 22.61
CA PRO A 5 -4.47 -12.23 22.52
C PRO A 5 -3.75 -11.94 21.19
N VAL A 6 -4.12 -10.84 20.56
CA VAL A 6 -3.56 -10.37 19.28
C VAL A 6 -2.81 -9.08 19.54
N TYR A 7 -1.52 -9.08 19.28
CA TYR A 7 -0.65 -7.92 19.41
C TYR A 7 -0.37 -7.32 18.05
N GLY A 8 -0.43 -6.01 17.92
CA GLY A 8 -0.17 -5.33 16.65
C GLY A 8 0.03 -3.84 16.81
N ALA A 9 0.67 -3.25 15.81
CA ALA A 9 0.79 -1.81 15.71
C ALA A 9 -0.56 -1.16 15.40
N ARG A 10 -0.67 0.13 15.63
CA ARG A 10 -1.93 0.90 15.58
C ARG A 10 -2.68 0.71 14.27
N PHE A 11 -2.02 0.94 13.14
CA PHE A 11 -2.67 0.79 11.83
C PHE A 11 -3.10 -0.65 11.54
N THR A 12 -2.24 -1.62 11.88
CA THR A 12 -2.54 -3.05 11.71
C THR A 12 -3.78 -3.44 12.50
N LEU A 13 -3.89 -3.01 13.77
CA LEU A 13 -5.07 -3.29 14.59
C LEU A 13 -6.32 -2.59 14.07
N ALA A 14 -6.23 -1.33 13.60
CA ALA A 14 -7.36 -0.62 13.00
C ALA A 14 -7.90 -1.36 11.76
N VAL A 15 -7.02 -1.86 10.88
CA VAL A 15 -7.41 -2.67 9.73
C VAL A 15 -8.00 -4.02 10.16
N ALA A 16 -7.41 -4.68 11.17
CA ALA A 16 -7.92 -5.94 11.70
C ALA A 16 -9.30 -5.80 12.32
N GLN A 17 -9.57 -4.70 13.05
CA GLN A 17 -10.87 -4.40 13.63
C GLN A 17 -11.99 -4.38 12.59
N HIS A 18 -11.75 -3.79 11.41
CA HIS A 18 -12.75 -3.82 10.34
C HIS A 18 -13.11 -5.24 9.92
N LYS A 19 -12.13 -6.13 9.84
CA LYS A 19 -12.36 -7.55 9.52
C LYS A 19 -13.09 -8.28 10.63
N LEU A 20 -12.74 -8.01 11.88
CA LEU A 20 -13.43 -8.58 13.03
C LEU A 20 -14.89 -8.13 13.10
N ILE A 21 -15.18 -6.86 12.79
CA ILE A 21 -16.55 -6.34 12.69
C ILE A 21 -17.32 -7.05 11.57
N GLU A 22 -16.75 -7.18 10.37
CA GLU A 22 -17.37 -7.87 9.23
C GLU A 22 -17.79 -9.32 9.57
N HIS A 23 -17.03 -9.96 10.45
CA HIS A 23 -17.29 -11.35 10.89
C HIS A 23 -18.02 -11.46 12.23
N GLY A 24 -18.39 -10.33 12.86
CA GLY A 24 -19.06 -10.31 14.17
C GLY A 24 -18.18 -10.79 15.34
N LEU A 25 -16.84 -10.71 15.20
CA LEU A 25 -15.87 -11.25 16.16
C LEU A 25 -15.20 -10.19 17.02
N LEU A 26 -15.45 -8.90 16.81
CA LEU A 26 -14.75 -7.85 17.54
C LEU A 26 -14.94 -7.92 19.06
N GLY A 27 -16.14 -8.28 19.51
CA GLY A 27 -16.44 -8.42 20.96
C GLY A 27 -15.79 -9.63 21.64
N GLU A 28 -15.25 -10.57 20.85
CA GLU A 28 -14.56 -11.76 21.34
C GLU A 28 -13.04 -11.65 21.22
N ALA A 29 -12.53 -10.67 20.44
CA ALA A 29 -11.10 -10.51 20.18
C ALA A 29 -10.43 -9.64 21.27
N GLU A 30 -9.33 -10.12 21.80
CA GLU A 30 -8.46 -9.39 22.72
C GLU A 30 -7.32 -8.74 21.92
N LEU A 31 -7.42 -7.43 21.66
CA LEU A 31 -6.46 -6.67 20.87
C LEU A 31 -5.56 -5.82 21.74
N HIS A 32 -4.25 -5.96 21.58
CA HIS A 32 -3.23 -5.23 22.33
C HIS A 32 -2.40 -4.38 21.37
N LEU A 33 -2.41 -3.07 21.60
CA LEU A 33 -1.53 -2.15 20.89
C LEU A 33 -0.09 -2.35 21.39
N VAL A 34 0.86 -2.43 20.45
CA VAL A 34 2.29 -2.44 20.73
C VAL A 34 2.99 -1.42 19.82
N GLU A 35 4.07 -0.86 20.35
CA GLU A 35 4.93 0.10 19.68
C GLU A 35 6.37 -0.45 19.55
N PRO A 36 7.21 0.09 18.64
CA PRO A 36 8.61 -0.27 18.58
C PRO A 36 9.30 -0.08 19.94
N GLY A 37 9.99 -1.12 20.42
CA GLY A 37 10.64 -1.17 21.72
C GLY A 37 9.82 -1.83 22.82
N ASP A 38 8.54 -2.14 22.60
CA ASP A 38 7.73 -2.89 23.56
C ASP A 38 8.16 -4.35 23.62
N PHE A 39 7.87 -4.97 24.78
CA PHE A 39 8.12 -6.39 25.06
C PHE A 39 6.84 -7.08 25.49
N VAL A 40 6.68 -8.31 25.03
CA VAL A 40 5.62 -9.21 25.46
C VAL A 40 6.20 -10.55 25.87
N GLU A 41 5.81 -11.01 27.05
CA GLU A 41 6.14 -12.36 27.53
C GLU A 41 4.98 -13.31 27.30
N THR A 42 5.24 -14.44 26.67
CA THR A 42 4.26 -15.50 26.47
C THR A 42 4.88 -16.89 26.67
N GLY A 43 4.54 -17.55 27.76
CA GLY A 43 5.16 -18.79 28.16
C GLY A 43 6.67 -18.62 28.31
N PRO A 44 7.51 -19.43 27.62
CA PRO A 44 8.96 -19.33 27.69
C PRO A 44 9.57 -18.30 26.75
N PHE A 45 8.77 -17.50 26.05
CA PHE A 45 9.21 -16.56 25.04
C PHE A 45 9.09 -15.13 25.54
N GLU A 46 10.13 -14.34 25.26
CA GLU A 46 10.12 -12.87 25.39
C GLU A 46 10.25 -12.28 23.96
N ILE A 47 9.31 -11.46 23.57
CA ILE A 47 9.21 -10.91 22.22
C ILE A 47 9.34 -9.39 22.27
N GLU A 48 10.37 -8.86 21.61
CA GLU A 48 10.51 -7.42 21.36
C GLU A 48 10.00 -7.06 19.97
N PHE A 49 9.25 -5.96 19.90
CA PHE A 49 8.77 -5.37 18.64
C PHE A 49 9.76 -4.31 18.17
N ILE A 50 10.24 -4.45 16.94
CA ILE A 50 11.26 -3.56 16.34
C ILE A 50 10.64 -2.87 15.12
N GLY A 51 10.78 -1.55 15.01
CA GLY A 51 10.25 -0.80 13.88
C GLY A 51 10.85 -1.27 12.54
N ALA A 52 10.01 -1.51 11.57
CA ALA A 52 10.37 -1.92 10.21
C ALA A 52 9.64 -1.08 9.16
N ALA A 53 10.34 -0.69 8.11
CA ALA A 53 9.73 -0.03 6.95
C ALA A 53 9.29 -1.06 5.90
N HIS A 54 8.17 -0.81 5.27
CA HIS A 54 7.66 -1.57 4.13
C HIS A 54 6.71 -0.70 3.29
N SER A 55 6.07 -1.24 2.24
CA SER A 55 5.05 -0.51 1.46
C SER A 55 3.78 -0.19 2.25
N THR A 56 3.45 -1.03 3.22
CA THR A 56 2.47 -0.76 4.29
C THR A 56 3.19 -0.09 5.45
N ILE A 57 2.51 0.84 6.09
CA ILE A 57 3.05 1.56 7.25
C ILE A 57 2.96 0.73 8.53
N ASP A 58 3.69 1.19 9.54
CA ASP A 58 3.59 0.69 10.92
C ASP A 58 3.95 -0.79 11.06
N CYS A 59 4.91 -1.25 10.20
CA CYS A 59 5.38 -2.62 10.24
C CYS A 59 6.32 -2.86 11.41
N LEU A 60 6.28 -4.09 11.95
CA LEU A 60 7.10 -4.52 13.07
C LEU A 60 7.85 -5.80 12.71
N ALA A 61 9.15 -5.79 12.94
CA ALA A 61 9.96 -6.99 13.07
C ALA A 61 9.91 -7.49 14.51
N LEU A 62 10.20 -8.77 14.73
CA LEU A 62 10.17 -9.42 16.04
C LEU A 62 11.54 -9.98 16.40
N ALA A 63 12.03 -9.66 17.59
CA ALA A 63 13.14 -10.39 18.20
C ALA A 63 12.58 -11.29 19.30
N ILE A 64 12.62 -12.60 19.09
CA ILE A 64 12.01 -13.61 19.94
C ILE A 64 13.12 -14.32 20.70
N ARG A 65 13.21 -14.08 22.01
CA ARG A 65 14.07 -14.86 22.91
C ARG A 65 13.38 -16.17 23.26
N THR A 66 14.10 -17.24 23.08
CA THR A 66 13.65 -18.59 23.41
C THR A 66 14.65 -19.25 24.37
N PRO A 67 14.30 -20.37 25.06
CA PRO A 67 15.25 -21.09 25.90
C PRO A 67 16.50 -21.59 25.17
N VAL A 68 16.49 -21.68 23.84
CA VAL A 68 17.60 -22.23 23.05
C VAL A 68 18.34 -21.17 22.21
N GLY A 69 17.87 -19.93 22.21
CA GLY A 69 18.52 -18.84 21.47
C GLY A 69 17.54 -17.78 20.96
N ILE A 70 18.06 -16.82 20.22
CA ILE A 70 17.32 -15.67 19.70
C ILE A 70 16.91 -15.96 18.25
N ILE A 71 15.64 -15.76 17.93
CA ILE A 71 15.11 -15.77 16.56
C ILE A 71 14.75 -14.34 16.20
N VAL A 72 15.19 -13.86 15.04
CA VAL A 72 14.73 -12.59 14.48
C VAL A 72 13.80 -12.87 13.31
N HIS A 73 12.60 -12.34 13.36
CA HIS A 73 11.61 -12.44 12.29
C HIS A 73 11.34 -11.03 11.73
N LEU A 74 11.80 -10.78 10.52
CA LEU A 74 11.69 -9.46 9.88
C LEU A 74 10.32 -9.18 9.27
N THR A 75 9.45 -10.21 9.16
CA THR A 75 8.18 -10.08 8.43
C THR A 75 8.44 -9.64 6.97
N ASP A 76 7.62 -8.76 6.44
CA ASP A 76 7.89 -8.07 5.18
C ASP A 76 8.68 -6.81 5.49
N VAL A 77 9.86 -6.67 4.92
CA VAL A 77 10.80 -5.58 5.23
C VAL A 77 11.35 -4.93 3.97
N LYS A 78 11.49 -3.62 4.03
CA LYS A 78 12.22 -2.82 3.05
C LYS A 78 13.24 -1.94 3.79
N LEU A 79 14.48 -1.95 3.33
CA LEU A 79 15.51 -1.08 3.86
C LEU A 79 15.44 0.29 3.16
N ASP A 80 14.36 1.01 3.41
CA ASP A 80 14.15 2.38 2.93
C ASP A 80 14.67 3.35 4.00
N GLU A 81 15.70 4.12 3.65
CA GLU A 81 16.34 5.08 4.56
C GLU A 81 15.54 6.41 4.63
N GLU A 82 14.66 6.66 3.65
CA GLU A 82 13.85 7.87 3.55
C GLU A 82 12.39 7.53 3.18
N PRO A 83 11.66 6.79 4.04
CA PRO A 83 10.28 6.45 3.76
C PRO A 83 9.43 7.72 3.60
N VAL A 84 8.34 7.63 2.84
CA VAL A 84 7.41 8.76 2.65
C VAL A 84 6.65 9.06 3.95
N ILE A 85 6.27 8.00 4.67
CA ILE A 85 5.53 8.05 5.94
C ILE A 85 6.28 7.22 6.98
N GLY A 86 6.34 7.70 8.21
CA GLY A 86 6.92 6.98 9.34
C GLY A 86 8.46 6.95 9.33
N GLU A 87 9.01 6.03 10.10
CA GLU A 87 10.44 5.92 10.34
C GLU A 87 11.07 4.78 9.50
N PRO A 88 12.36 4.86 9.20
CA PRO A 88 13.09 3.76 8.56
C PRO A 88 13.17 2.54 9.50
N THR A 89 13.52 1.39 8.91
CA THR A 89 13.78 0.16 9.69
C THR A 89 14.89 0.39 10.72
N ASP A 90 14.65 0.01 11.98
CA ASP A 90 15.64 0.15 13.06
C ASP A 90 16.79 -0.86 12.93
N LEU A 91 17.69 -0.54 11.99
CA LEU A 91 18.90 -1.33 11.75
C LEU A 91 19.85 -1.32 12.94
N ALA A 92 19.83 -0.28 13.78
CA ALA A 92 20.68 -0.21 14.97
C ALA A 92 20.26 -1.28 15.98
N ARG A 93 18.95 -1.44 16.20
CA ARG A 93 18.43 -2.46 17.10
C ARG A 93 18.64 -3.86 16.54
N LEU A 94 18.40 -4.09 15.27
CA LEU A 94 18.69 -5.37 14.61
C LEU A 94 20.17 -5.75 14.70
N ARG A 95 21.09 -4.79 14.53
CA ARG A 95 22.53 -5.00 14.66
C ARG A 95 22.91 -5.42 16.08
N GLN A 96 22.32 -4.80 17.12
CA GLN A 96 22.53 -5.20 18.51
C GLN A 96 22.15 -6.67 18.77
N TYR A 97 21.09 -7.17 18.13
CA TYR A 97 20.72 -8.59 18.19
C TYR A 97 21.74 -9.46 17.46
N GLY A 98 22.21 -9.02 16.29
CA GLY A 98 23.29 -9.69 15.56
C GLY A 98 24.55 -9.87 16.39
N ASP A 99 24.97 -8.82 17.10
CA ASP A 99 26.15 -8.85 18.00
C ASP A 99 25.99 -9.82 19.18
N ARG A 100 24.77 -10.03 19.66
CA ARG A 100 24.45 -11.01 20.72
C ARG A 100 24.44 -12.47 20.23
N GLY A 101 24.36 -12.67 18.92
CA GLY A 101 24.20 -13.96 18.28
C GLY A 101 22.73 -14.33 18.06
N VAL A 102 22.35 -14.50 16.81
CA VAL A 102 21.01 -14.90 16.37
C VAL A 102 21.04 -16.36 15.94
N LEU A 103 20.17 -17.18 16.53
CA LEU A 103 20.03 -18.61 16.18
C LEU A 103 19.42 -18.80 14.80
N ALA A 104 18.40 -18.02 14.47
CA ALA A 104 17.72 -18.06 13.17
C ALA A 104 17.22 -16.68 12.77
N LEU A 105 17.37 -16.35 11.48
CA LEU A 105 16.77 -15.18 10.83
C LEU A 105 15.68 -15.66 9.88
N LEU A 106 14.44 -15.21 10.12
CA LEU A 106 13.30 -15.37 9.23
C LEU A 106 13.11 -14.06 8.49
N ALA A 107 13.41 -14.03 7.20
CA ALA A 107 13.38 -12.82 6.38
C ALA A 107 12.60 -13.05 5.08
N ASP A 108 11.98 -12.00 4.59
CA ASP A 108 11.48 -11.90 3.23
C ASP A 108 12.63 -12.11 2.23
N SER A 109 12.34 -12.79 1.14
CA SER A 109 13.29 -13.05 0.05
C SER A 109 12.87 -12.41 -1.28
N THR A 110 11.94 -11.50 -1.27
CA THR A 110 11.48 -10.76 -2.45
C THR A 110 12.67 -10.01 -3.08
N ASN A 111 12.83 -10.15 -4.40
CA ASN A 111 13.95 -9.60 -5.16
C ASN A 111 15.35 -10.17 -4.82
N VAL A 112 15.47 -11.27 -4.11
CA VAL A 112 16.78 -11.86 -3.73
C VAL A 112 17.69 -12.14 -4.96
N GLU A 113 17.12 -12.41 -6.13
CA GLU A 113 17.85 -12.65 -7.39
C GLU A 113 18.29 -11.35 -8.10
N ARG A 114 17.87 -10.17 -7.61
CA ARG A 114 18.22 -8.88 -8.21
C ARG A 114 19.39 -8.27 -7.45
N SER A 115 20.45 -7.91 -8.14
CA SER A 115 21.57 -7.21 -7.54
C SER A 115 21.20 -5.77 -7.17
N GLY A 116 21.83 -5.25 -6.11
CA GLY A 116 21.65 -3.88 -5.65
C GLY A 116 20.65 -3.76 -4.48
N ARG A 117 20.06 -2.60 -4.33
CA ARG A 117 19.05 -2.28 -3.31
C ARG A 117 17.74 -1.86 -3.95
N THR A 118 16.62 -2.20 -3.34
CA THR A 118 15.31 -1.63 -3.70
C THR A 118 15.33 -0.13 -3.39
N PRO A 119 15.04 0.75 -4.35
CA PRO A 119 15.01 2.20 -4.12
C PRO A 119 13.93 2.60 -3.12
N SER A 120 14.06 3.81 -2.54
CA SER A 120 12.99 4.42 -1.75
C SER A 120 11.69 4.55 -2.56
N GLU A 121 10.55 4.55 -1.87
CA GLU A 121 9.25 4.87 -2.50
C GLU A 121 9.26 6.26 -3.16
N ARG A 122 10.08 7.21 -2.66
CA ARG A 122 10.27 8.53 -3.27
C ARG A 122 10.86 8.48 -4.69
N ALA A 123 11.53 7.40 -5.05
CA ALA A 123 12.14 7.26 -6.38
C ALA A 123 11.13 7.20 -7.54
N VAL A 124 9.84 7.06 -7.25
CA VAL A 124 8.78 7.13 -8.28
C VAL A 124 8.31 8.56 -8.54
N LEU A 125 8.63 9.51 -7.65
CA LEU A 125 8.11 10.87 -7.69
C LEU A 125 8.34 11.56 -9.04
N PRO A 126 9.58 11.58 -9.61
CA PRO A 126 9.80 12.26 -10.90
C PRO A 126 8.94 11.69 -12.05
N ALA A 127 8.69 10.38 -12.04
CA ALA A 127 7.84 9.76 -13.07
C ALA A 127 6.37 10.09 -12.86
N LEU A 128 5.92 10.21 -11.62
CA LEU A 128 4.55 10.62 -11.30
C LEU A 128 4.33 12.10 -11.66
N GLU A 129 5.27 13.00 -11.33
CA GLU A 129 5.25 14.43 -11.72
C GLU A 129 5.10 14.57 -13.23
N GLU A 130 5.96 13.88 -14.00
CA GLU A 130 5.88 13.91 -15.47
C GLU A 130 4.51 13.42 -15.99
N ILE A 131 3.90 12.43 -15.32
CA ILE A 131 2.58 11.93 -15.68
C ILE A 131 1.52 13.00 -15.40
N PHE A 132 1.56 13.68 -14.26
CA PHE A 132 0.63 14.77 -13.96
C PHE A 132 0.76 15.94 -14.95
N GLU A 133 1.99 16.29 -15.33
CA GLU A 133 2.25 17.37 -16.30
C GLU A 133 1.76 17.07 -17.71
N GLN A 134 1.86 15.80 -18.16
CA GLN A 134 1.64 15.41 -19.56
C GLN A 134 0.30 14.76 -19.83
N ALA A 135 -0.51 14.49 -18.80
CA ALA A 135 -1.79 13.82 -18.99
C ALA A 135 -2.80 14.73 -19.71
N PRO A 136 -3.36 14.31 -20.87
CA PRO A 136 -4.30 15.12 -21.61
C PRO A 136 -5.73 15.11 -21.03
N GLY A 137 -6.01 14.17 -20.11
CA GLY A 137 -7.31 13.97 -19.49
C GLY A 137 -7.20 13.48 -18.07
N ARG A 138 -8.13 12.62 -17.63
CA ARG A 138 -8.14 12.11 -16.25
C ARG A 138 -6.96 11.19 -15.99
N LEU A 139 -6.44 11.25 -14.77
CA LEU A 139 -5.44 10.34 -14.23
C LEU A 139 -6.13 9.22 -13.43
N ILE A 140 -5.78 7.97 -13.70
CA ILE A 140 -6.34 6.80 -13.00
C ILE A 140 -5.17 5.97 -12.48
N PHE A 141 -4.88 6.10 -11.19
CA PHE A 141 -3.80 5.35 -10.54
C PHE A 141 -4.33 4.07 -9.92
N SER A 142 -3.73 2.94 -10.27
CA SER A 142 -4.02 1.66 -9.64
C SER A 142 -2.79 1.15 -8.92
N CYS A 143 -2.89 1.01 -7.60
CA CYS A 143 -1.87 0.49 -6.72
C CYS A 143 -2.51 -0.41 -5.65
N PHE A 144 -1.67 -1.08 -4.85
CA PHE A 144 -2.18 -1.78 -3.67
C PHE A 144 -2.77 -0.77 -2.69
N ALA A 145 -3.97 -1.05 -2.18
CA ALA A 145 -4.63 -0.17 -1.23
C ALA A 145 -3.85 -0.04 0.10
N SER A 146 -2.97 -0.99 0.40
CA SER A 146 -2.07 -0.96 1.55
C SER A 146 -0.80 -0.13 1.32
N SER A 147 -0.50 0.28 0.07
CA SER A 147 0.69 1.08 -0.24
C SER A 147 0.47 2.56 0.08
N LEU A 148 0.39 2.88 1.38
CA LEU A 148 0.05 4.23 1.84
C LEU A 148 1.10 5.27 1.45
N HIS A 149 2.37 4.91 1.37
CA HIS A 149 3.42 5.78 0.84
C HIS A 149 3.11 6.26 -0.57
N ARG A 150 2.68 5.34 -1.46
CA ARG A 150 2.29 5.65 -2.83
C ARG A 150 1.04 6.51 -2.89
N ILE A 151 0.07 6.20 -2.04
CA ILE A 151 -1.18 6.95 -1.93
C ILE A 151 -0.89 8.38 -1.49
N GLN A 152 -0.02 8.61 -0.49
CA GLN A 152 0.37 9.95 -0.06
C GLN A 152 1.03 10.73 -1.19
N LEU A 153 2.02 10.15 -1.89
CA LEU A 153 2.66 10.82 -3.02
C LEU A 153 1.66 11.24 -4.10
N ILE A 154 0.67 10.39 -4.41
CA ILE A 154 -0.37 10.72 -5.39
C ILE A 154 -1.30 11.81 -4.87
N MET A 155 -1.61 11.84 -3.56
CA MET A 155 -2.41 12.90 -2.93
C MET A 155 -1.70 14.24 -2.98
N ASP A 156 -0.42 14.26 -2.64
CA ASP A 156 0.42 15.46 -2.65
C ASP A 156 0.47 16.06 -4.05
N LEU A 157 0.78 15.23 -5.06
CA LEU A 157 0.81 15.67 -6.45
C LEU A 157 -0.57 16.11 -6.96
N ALA A 158 -1.63 15.37 -6.64
CA ALA A 158 -2.98 15.78 -7.04
C ALA A 158 -3.33 17.17 -6.48
N TYR A 159 -2.92 17.48 -5.28
CA TYR A 159 -3.11 18.80 -4.68
C TYR A 159 -2.23 19.86 -5.37
N GLU A 160 -0.95 19.57 -5.60
CA GLU A 160 0.01 20.46 -6.25
C GLU A 160 -0.43 20.83 -7.68
N TYR A 161 -0.94 19.87 -8.44
CA TYR A 161 -1.42 20.06 -9.82
C TYR A 161 -2.91 20.48 -9.87
N ASP A 162 -3.48 20.95 -8.77
CA ASP A 162 -4.87 21.42 -8.66
C ASP A 162 -5.91 20.42 -9.21
N CYS A 163 -5.65 19.13 -9.03
CA CYS A 163 -6.59 18.06 -9.29
C CYS A 163 -7.44 17.74 -8.07
N ARG A 164 -8.65 17.24 -8.31
CA ARG A 164 -9.48 16.59 -7.30
C ARG A 164 -9.30 15.09 -7.37
N LEU A 165 -9.26 14.43 -6.23
CA LEU A 165 -8.96 13.00 -6.14
C LEU A 165 -10.19 12.20 -5.71
N ALA A 166 -10.59 11.22 -6.51
CA ALA A 166 -11.65 10.28 -6.16
C ALA A 166 -11.08 8.92 -5.76
N LEU A 167 -11.60 8.35 -4.68
CA LEU A 167 -11.29 6.98 -4.24
C LEU A 167 -12.32 6.02 -4.82
N VAL A 168 -11.89 5.00 -5.57
CA VAL A 168 -12.79 4.10 -6.29
C VAL A 168 -12.50 2.64 -5.95
N GLY A 169 -13.44 2.01 -5.28
CA GLY A 169 -13.35 0.65 -4.77
C GLY A 169 -13.34 0.62 -3.23
N SER A 170 -14.16 -0.26 -2.66
CA SER A 170 -14.42 -0.29 -1.21
C SER A 170 -13.15 -0.51 -0.37
N THR A 171 -12.23 -1.34 -0.85
CA THR A 171 -10.95 -1.59 -0.15
C THR A 171 -10.07 -0.35 -0.15
N MET A 172 -9.96 0.37 -1.29
CA MET A 172 -9.19 1.62 -1.37
C MET A 172 -9.78 2.68 -0.44
N THR A 173 -11.07 2.91 -0.51
CA THR A 173 -11.78 3.89 0.33
C THR A 173 -11.57 3.58 1.81
N ARG A 174 -11.82 2.34 2.24
CA ARG A 174 -11.68 1.93 3.65
C ARG A 174 -10.24 2.10 4.15
N MET A 175 -9.24 1.69 3.35
CA MET A 175 -7.84 1.77 3.75
C MET A 175 -7.40 3.22 3.93
N VAL A 176 -7.79 4.10 3.01
CA VAL A 176 -7.50 5.55 3.10
C VAL A 176 -8.24 6.17 4.29
N GLU A 177 -9.53 5.89 4.47
CA GLU A 177 -10.31 6.41 5.61
C GLU A 177 -9.72 5.96 6.94
N THR A 178 -9.29 4.69 7.05
CA THR A 178 -8.61 4.18 8.26
C THR A 178 -7.30 4.92 8.50
N ALA A 179 -6.48 5.09 7.46
CA ALA A 179 -5.20 5.78 7.60
C ALA A 179 -5.36 7.27 7.94
N MET A 180 -6.41 7.92 7.43
CA MET A 180 -6.76 9.30 7.82
C MET A 180 -7.23 9.38 9.28
N ALA A 181 -8.09 8.46 9.73
CA ALA A 181 -8.58 8.41 11.11
C ALA A 181 -7.44 8.20 12.11
N GLU A 182 -6.47 7.36 11.75
CA GLU A 182 -5.26 7.08 12.55
C GLU A 182 -4.13 8.12 12.32
N ARG A 183 -4.37 9.16 11.51
CA ARG A 183 -3.43 10.28 11.21
C ARG A 183 -2.13 9.85 10.53
N TYR A 184 -2.17 8.82 9.71
CA TYR A 184 -1.04 8.39 8.89
C TYR A 184 -1.01 9.06 7.51
N LEU A 185 -2.15 9.51 7.00
CA LEU A 185 -2.24 10.27 5.75
C LEU A 185 -2.57 11.74 6.05
N ASP A 186 -1.81 12.62 5.41
CA ASP A 186 -2.10 14.05 5.37
C ASP A 186 -2.92 14.34 4.10
N VAL A 187 -4.17 14.73 4.29
CA VAL A 187 -5.09 14.96 3.18
C VAL A 187 -5.50 16.43 3.17
N PRO A 188 -5.04 17.20 2.18
CA PRO A 188 -5.39 18.61 2.06
C PRO A 188 -6.91 18.82 1.98
N PRO A 189 -7.44 19.87 2.62
CA PRO A 189 -8.86 20.18 2.59
C PRO A 189 -9.38 20.33 1.16
N GLY A 190 -10.49 19.66 0.86
CA GLY A 190 -11.13 19.73 -0.45
C GLY A 190 -10.45 18.92 -1.56
N LEU A 191 -9.39 18.16 -1.27
CA LEU A 191 -8.76 17.29 -2.24
C LEU A 191 -9.69 16.13 -2.66
N LEU A 192 -10.27 15.44 -1.67
CA LEU A 192 -11.11 14.28 -1.93
C LEU A 192 -12.52 14.67 -2.40
N ILE A 193 -12.98 13.99 -3.44
CA ILE A 193 -14.33 14.10 -3.99
C ILE A 193 -15.02 12.76 -4.06
N SER A 194 -16.36 12.80 -4.12
CA SER A 194 -17.13 11.59 -4.38
C SER A 194 -16.91 11.11 -5.83
N PRO A 195 -16.85 9.80 -6.10
CA PRO A 195 -16.86 9.26 -7.46
C PRO A 195 -18.05 9.76 -8.32
N HIS A 196 -19.15 10.17 -7.70
CA HIS A 196 -20.31 10.77 -8.40
C HIS A 196 -20.05 12.19 -8.92
N ASP A 197 -19.09 12.90 -8.36
CA ASP A 197 -18.76 14.27 -8.74
C ASP A 197 -17.72 14.35 -9.85
N VAL A 198 -17.04 13.24 -10.16
CA VAL A 198 -16.01 13.15 -11.20
C VAL A 198 -16.48 13.70 -12.54
N ALA A 199 -17.71 13.39 -12.95
CA ALA A 199 -18.27 13.85 -14.23
C ALA A 199 -18.62 15.36 -14.27
N ARG A 200 -18.56 16.05 -13.15
CA ARG A 200 -18.89 17.49 -13.03
C ARG A 200 -17.67 18.39 -13.19
N LEU A 201 -16.48 17.81 -13.14
CA LEU A 201 -15.21 18.54 -13.20
C LEU A 201 -14.58 18.43 -14.59
N PRO A 202 -13.75 19.42 -15.00
CA PRO A 202 -12.88 19.27 -16.15
C PRO A 202 -12.01 18.03 -16.01
N ARG A 203 -11.85 17.28 -17.09
CA ARG A 203 -11.18 15.95 -17.05
C ARG A 203 -9.73 16.06 -16.57
N GLU A 204 -9.02 17.08 -17.01
CA GLU A 204 -7.64 17.39 -16.64
C GLU A 204 -7.46 17.77 -15.16
N ARG A 205 -8.57 18.00 -14.45
CA ARG A 205 -8.60 18.32 -13.01
C ARG A 205 -9.02 17.13 -12.14
N VAL A 206 -9.03 15.94 -12.72
CA VAL A 206 -9.47 14.74 -12.01
C VAL A 206 -8.37 13.69 -11.97
N ALA A 207 -8.03 13.27 -10.76
CA ALA A 207 -7.26 12.07 -10.48
C ALA A 207 -8.14 11.05 -9.75
N MET A 208 -7.87 9.76 -9.92
CA MET A 208 -8.57 8.67 -9.24
C MET A 208 -7.58 7.65 -8.71
N LEU A 209 -7.78 7.22 -7.47
CA LEU A 209 -7.11 6.04 -6.90
C LEU A 209 -8.10 4.87 -6.96
N VAL A 210 -7.72 3.80 -7.66
CA VAL A 210 -8.62 2.68 -7.94
C VAL A 210 -8.03 1.34 -7.52
N THR A 211 -8.88 0.40 -7.11
CA THR A 211 -8.48 -1.00 -6.89
C THR A 211 -8.35 -1.75 -8.21
N GLY A 212 -7.56 -2.82 -8.23
CA GLY A 212 -7.48 -3.72 -9.39
C GLY A 212 -6.13 -3.76 -10.09
N CYS A 213 -5.03 -3.45 -9.36
CA CYS A 213 -3.68 -3.42 -9.91
C CYS A 213 -3.13 -4.81 -10.32
N GLN A 214 -3.81 -5.89 -9.96
CA GLN A 214 -3.46 -7.26 -10.34
C GLN A 214 -4.42 -7.86 -11.38
N GLY A 215 -5.29 -7.05 -11.97
CA GLY A 215 -6.24 -7.50 -12.99
C GLY A 215 -7.44 -8.27 -12.44
N GLU A 216 -7.76 -8.12 -11.15
CA GLU A 216 -8.88 -8.77 -10.49
C GLU A 216 -10.21 -8.37 -11.17
N PRO A 217 -11.01 -9.33 -11.67
CA PRO A 217 -12.18 -9.02 -12.50
C PRO A 217 -13.26 -8.19 -11.80
N MET A 218 -13.37 -8.34 -10.47
CA MET A 218 -14.37 -7.63 -9.68
C MET A 218 -13.89 -6.30 -9.12
N ALA A 219 -12.59 -5.97 -9.29
CA ALA A 219 -12.04 -4.70 -8.86
C ALA A 219 -12.52 -3.52 -9.72
N ALA A 220 -12.39 -2.31 -9.16
CA ALA A 220 -12.91 -1.10 -9.80
C ALA A 220 -12.31 -0.88 -11.20
N LEU A 221 -10.98 -1.00 -11.36
CA LEU A 221 -10.31 -0.76 -12.63
C LEU A 221 -10.80 -1.71 -13.73
N ALA A 222 -10.89 -3.01 -13.48
CA ALA A 222 -11.36 -3.99 -14.46
C ALA A 222 -12.82 -3.72 -14.86
N ARG A 223 -13.66 -3.36 -13.90
CA ARG A 223 -15.06 -3.01 -14.16
C ARG A 223 -15.20 -1.69 -14.93
N MET A 224 -14.35 -0.70 -14.68
CA MET A 224 -14.30 0.55 -15.46
C MET A 224 -13.85 0.27 -16.91
N ALA A 225 -12.81 -0.56 -17.09
CA ALA A 225 -12.28 -0.93 -18.39
C ALA A 225 -13.29 -1.73 -19.23
N THR A 226 -14.03 -2.66 -18.63
CA THR A 226 -15.09 -3.43 -19.32
C THR A 226 -16.41 -2.67 -19.47
N GLY A 227 -16.59 -1.55 -18.75
CA GLY A 227 -17.82 -0.77 -18.75
C GLY A 227 -18.93 -1.32 -17.84
N SER A 228 -18.60 -2.27 -16.97
CA SER A 228 -19.55 -2.83 -15.98
C SER A 228 -19.61 -2.02 -14.67
N TYR A 229 -18.76 -1.02 -14.49
CA TYR A 229 -18.86 -0.07 -13.40
C TYR A 229 -19.87 1.03 -13.74
N LYS A 230 -20.97 1.12 -13.00
CA LYS A 230 -22.14 1.95 -13.40
C LYS A 230 -21.84 3.45 -13.47
N GLN A 231 -20.93 3.95 -12.61
CA GLN A 231 -20.73 5.37 -12.39
C GLN A 231 -19.56 5.94 -13.21
N LEU A 232 -18.53 5.14 -13.44
CA LEU A 232 -17.28 5.56 -14.07
C LEU A 232 -16.87 4.57 -15.16
N ARG A 233 -16.35 5.10 -16.25
CA ARG A 233 -15.79 4.31 -17.36
C ARG A 233 -14.44 4.89 -17.74
N ILE A 234 -13.58 4.05 -18.27
CA ILE A 234 -12.38 4.51 -18.96
C ILE A 234 -12.80 5.06 -20.32
N GLU A 235 -12.28 6.21 -20.68
CA GLU A 235 -12.59 6.95 -21.89
C GLU A 235 -11.30 7.32 -22.64
N PRO A 236 -11.41 7.72 -23.93
CA PRO A 236 -10.25 8.24 -24.66
C PRO A 236 -9.58 9.38 -23.91
N GLU A 237 -8.24 9.48 -24.05
CA GLU A 237 -7.38 10.46 -23.39
C GLU A 237 -7.18 10.27 -21.87
N ASP A 238 -7.89 9.33 -21.23
CA ASP A 238 -7.53 8.95 -19.86
C ASP A 238 -6.10 8.35 -19.83
N THR A 239 -5.37 8.61 -18.76
CA THR A 239 -4.08 7.98 -18.50
C THR A 239 -4.22 7.04 -17.30
N VAL A 240 -4.08 5.74 -17.55
CA VAL A 240 -4.14 4.71 -16.51
C VAL A 240 -2.72 4.32 -16.12
N VAL A 241 -2.40 4.49 -14.85
CA VAL A 241 -1.08 4.20 -14.27
C VAL A 241 -1.19 2.93 -13.43
N LEU A 242 -0.55 1.86 -13.86
CA LEU A 242 -0.44 0.61 -13.11
C LEU A 242 0.80 0.69 -12.21
N SER A 243 0.59 1.23 -11.01
CA SER A 243 1.64 1.55 -10.04
C SER A 243 1.85 0.41 -9.03
N ALA A 244 2.01 -0.81 -9.55
CA ALA A 244 2.25 -2.02 -8.78
C ALA A 244 3.03 -3.01 -9.63
N ARG A 245 3.88 -3.82 -8.98
CA ARG A 245 4.51 -4.96 -9.64
C ARG A 245 3.49 -6.05 -9.92
N ILE A 246 3.64 -6.72 -11.05
CA ILE A 246 2.84 -7.90 -11.38
C ILE A 246 3.26 -9.05 -10.46
N ILE A 247 2.30 -9.57 -9.70
CA ILE A 247 2.52 -10.78 -8.91
C ILE A 247 2.57 -11.98 -9.86
N PRO A 248 3.58 -12.87 -9.75
CA PRO A 248 3.68 -14.06 -10.58
C PRO A 248 2.37 -14.86 -10.60
N GLY A 249 1.88 -15.17 -11.81
CA GLY A 249 0.59 -15.82 -12.04
C GLY A 249 -0.53 -14.87 -12.48
N ASN A 250 -0.40 -13.56 -12.29
CA ASN A 250 -1.39 -12.55 -12.69
C ASN A 250 -1.15 -11.93 -14.08
N GLU A 251 -0.08 -12.33 -14.78
CA GLU A 251 0.35 -11.72 -16.05
C GLU A 251 -0.76 -11.71 -17.10
N ARG A 252 -1.50 -12.84 -17.22
CA ARG A 252 -2.61 -12.97 -18.16
C ARG A 252 -3.80 -12.07 -17.79
N ALA A 253 -4.07 -11.91 -16.51
CA ALA A 253 -5.16 -11.07 -16.03
C ALA A 253 -4.85 -9.59 -16.31
N ILE A 254 -3.63 -9.16 -16.04
CA ILE A 254 -3.15 -7.80 -16.28
C ILE A 254 -3.09 -7.52 -17.80
N SER A 255 -2.57 -8.45 -18.61
CA SER A 255 -2.55 -8.29 -20.07
C SER A 255 -3.97 -8.08 -20.63
N ARG A 256 -4.96 -8.87 -20.19
CA ARG A 256 -6.35 -8.70 -20.57
C ARG A 256 -6.92 -7.35 -20.12
N LEU A 257 -6.58 -6.91 -18.91
CA LEU A 257 -6.99 -5.61 -18.41
C LEU A 257 -6.44 -4.48 -19.30
N MET A 258 -5.13 -4.54 -19.63
CA MET A 258 -4.50 -3.56 -20.52
C MET A 258 -5.16 -3.55 -21.90
N ASP A 259 -5.49 -4.71 -22.49
CA ASP A 259 -6.24 -4.81 -23.75
C ASP A 259 -7.60 -4.08 -23.68
N HIS A 260 -8.32 -4.23 -22.57
CA HIS A 260 -9.58 -3.51 -22.37
C HIS A 260 -9.37 -2.01 -22.27
N ILE A 261 -8.31 -1.55 -21.58
CA ILE A 261 -7.98 -0.13 -21.45
C ILE A 261 -7.63 0.47 -22.81
N TYR A 262 -6.74 -0.19 -23.59
CA TYR A 262 -6.37 0.27 -24.93
C TYR A 262 -7.56 0.32 -25.89
N ARG A 263 -8.48 -0.64 -25.84
CA ARG A 263 -9.72 -0.61 -26.66
C ARG A 263 -10.63 0.57 -26.31
N ARG A 264 -10.48 1.19 -25.14
CA ARG A 264 -11.17 2.41 -24.75
C ARG A 264 -10.49 3.68 -25.25
N GLY A 265 -9.32 3.57 -25.88
CA GLY A 265 -8.54 4.72 -26.35
C GLY A 265 -7.75 5.43 -25.25
N ALA A 266 -7.62 4.81 -24.07
CA ALA A 266 -6.82 5.35 -22.98
C ALA A 266 -5.34 4.96 -23.11
N ARG A 267 -4.46 5.74 -22.45
CA ARG A 267 -3.02 5.45 -22.35
C ARG A 267 -2.78 4.59 -21.13
N VAL A 268 -1.82 3.66 -21.21
CA VAL A 268 -1.35 2.88 -20.07
C VAL A 268 0.11 3.23 -19.78
N VAL A 269 0.40 3.46 -18.51
CA VAL A 269 1.76 3.65 -17.99
C VAL A 269 1.98 2.59 -16.92
N ASP A 270 3.04 1.82 -17.05
CA ASP A 270 3.43 0.75 -16.13
C ASP A 270 4.94 0.78 -15.85
N GLU A 271 5.44 -0.16 -15.06
CA GLU A 271 6.87 -0.26 -14.71
C GLU A 271 7.81 -0.50 -15.90
N THR A 272 7.27 -0.94 -17.05
CA THR A 272 8.07 -1.15 -18.27
C THR A 272 8.29 0.15 -19.05
N THR A 273 7.41 1.12 -18.87
CA THR A 273 7.42 2.41 -19.58
C THR A 273 8.00 3.53 -18.75
N LYS A 274 7.68 3.58 -17.46
CA LYS A 274 8.18 4.59 -16.49
C LYS A 274 8.36 3.95 -15.11
N ARG A 275 9.24 4.52 -14.29
CA ARG A 275 9.43 4.06 -12.91
C ARG A 275 8.24 4.46 -12.03
N VAL A 276 7.12 3.81 -12.20
CA VAL A 276 5.91 4.02 -11.39
C VAL A 276 5.80 3.05 -10.20
N HIS A 277 6.78 2.15 -10.06
CA HIS A 277 6.92 1.21 -8.94
C HIS A 277 8.41 1.01 -8.60
N VAL A 278 8.71 0.55 -7.36
CA VAL A 278 10.07 0.24 -6.86
C VAL A 278 10.15 -1.16 -6.28
#